data_de08c25492091ae040ae98e28e295c5c
#
_entry.id   de08c25492091ae040ae98e28e295c5c
#
_cell.length_a   1.000
_cell.length_b   1.000
_cell.length_c   1.000
_cell.angle_alpha   90.00
_cell.angle_beta   90.00
_cell.angle_gamma   90.00
#
_symmetry.space_group_name_H-M   'P 1'
#
loop_
_entity.id
_entity.type
_entity.pdbx_description
1 polymer ?
#
loop_
_entity_poly.entity_id
_entity_poly.type
_entity_poly.pdbx_seq_one_letter_code
_entity_poly.pdbx_strand_id
1 'polypeptide(L)'
;QGGTEEVATRGWLLTRIAARANLPLAIAISSSLFGFLHLGNSGVTFLSVLNIILDGVLAGLLFIYTDSIWLVVAQHGTWNYVQGNLLGFQVSGTGADASIFSFTMGSGPEWLTGGAFGAEGSIITTLVLLLSIVIVYRLGERRERVVTEQVGNG
;
A
#
# COMPACT_ATOMS: atom_id res chain seq x y z
N GLN A 1 12.99 2.53 5.58
CA GLN A 1 12.15 1.41 6.03
C GLN A 1 11.24 0.94 4.90
N GLY A 2 10.35 1.77 4.37
CA GLY A 2 9.42 1.39 3.31
C GLY A 2 10.09 0.76 2.08
N GLY A 3 11.26 1.27 1.68
CA GLY A 3 12.03 0.67 0.58
C GLY A 3 12.47 -0.77 0.84
N THR A 4 12.91 -1.07 2.06
CA THR A 4 13.30 -2.44 2.45
C THR A 4 12.09 -3.38 2.45
N GLU A 5 10.96 -2.91 2.94
CA GLU A 5 9.70 -3.65 2.96
C GLU A 5 9.21 -3.98 1.55
N GLU A 6 9.29 -3.01 0.61
CA GLU A 6 8.90 -3.23 -0.79
C GLU A 6 9.84 -4.21 -1.50
N VAL A 7 11.14 -4.09 -1.30
CA VAL A 7 12.11 -5.06 -1.87
C VAL A 7 11.82 -6.47 -1.38
N ALA A 8 11.54 -6.66 -0.09
CA ALA A 8 11.24 -7.96 0.47
C ALA A 8 9.89 -8.52 -0.01
N THR A 9 8.83 -7.70 -0.02
CA THR A 9 7.46 -8.17 -0.27
C THR A 9 7.11 -8.18 -1.76
N ARG A 10 7.48 -7.17 -2.55
CA ARG A 10 7.17 -7.09 -3.99
C ARG A 10 8.34 -7.58 -4.83
N GLY A 11 9.56 -7.13 -4.53
CA GLY A 11 10.74 -7.55 -5.27
C GLY A 11 11.05 -9.04 -5.14
N TRP A 12 10.94 -9.60 -3.94
CA TRP A 12 11.30 -11.00 -3.70
C TRP A 12 10.09 -11.92 -3.52
N LEU A 13 9.24 -11.71 -2.51
CA LEU A 13 8.17 -12.66 -2.15
C LEU A 13 7.15 -12.80 -3.27
N LEU A 14 6.59 -11.69 -3.76
CA LEU A 14 5.59 -11.69 -4.83
C LEU A 14 6.13 -12.36 -6.08
N THR A 15 7.34 -12.01 -6.52
CA THR A 15 7.95 -12.59 -7.74
C THR A 15 8.20 -14.09 -7.59
N ARG A 16 8.63 -14.55 -6.40
CA ARG A 16 8.87 -15.98 -6.15
C ARG A 16 7.57 -16.80 -6.14
N ILE A 17 6.50 -16.27 -5.60
CA ILE A 17 5.21 -16.96 -5.61
C ILE A 17 4.63 -16.93 -7.02
N ALA A 18 4.66 -15.81 -7.72
CA ALA A 18 4.16 -15.69 -9.09
C ALA A 18 4.84 -16.69 -10.04
N ALA A 19 6.16 -16.88 -9.90
CA ALA A 19 6.92 -17.84 -10.71
C ALA A 19 6.57 -19.32 -10.46
N ARG A 20 5.95 -19.64 -9.31
CA ARG A 20 5.61 -21.02 -8.93
C ARG A 20 4.13 -21.35 -8.93
N ALA A 21 3.28 -20.34 -8.92
CA ALA A 21 1.83 -20.49 -8.87
C ALA A 21 1.16 -19.59 -9.93
N ASN A 22 0.57 -18.49 -9.48
CA ASN A 22 -0.03 -17.48 -10.36
C ASN A 22 0.00 -16.10 -9.70
N LEU A 23 -0.24 -15.08 -10.51
CA LEU A 23 -0.16 -13.70 -10.08
C LEU A 23 -1.20 -13.29 -9.04
N PRO A 24 -2.50 -13.64 -9.16
CA PRO A 24 -3.49 -13.33 -8.13
C PRO A 24 -3.13 -13.90 -6.75
N LEU A 25 -2.65 -15.13 -6.71
CA LEU A 25 -2.22 -15.77 -5.46
C LEU A 25 -0.96 -15.09 -4.89
N ALA A 26 -0.03 -14.70 -5.74
CA ALA A 26 1.16 -13.98 -5.33
C ALA A 26 0.82 -12.62 -4.68
N ILE A 27 -0.10 -11.86 -5.29
CA ILE A 27 -0.61 -10.61 -4.70
C ILE A 27 -1.29 -10.90 -3.36
N ALA A 28 -2.21 -11.86 -3.32
CA ALA A 28 -2.97 -12.17 -2.11
C ALA A 28 -2.06 -12.55 -0.94
N ILE A 29 -1.09 -13.45 -1.15
CA ILE A 29 -0.18 -13.91 -0.10
C ILE A 29 0.77 -12.78 0.33
N SER A 30 1.42 -12.09 -0.61
CA SER A 30 2.39 -11.04 -0.26
C SER A 30 1.73 -9.86 0.47
N SER A 31 0.53 -9.47 0.04
CA SER A 31 -0.23 -8.39 0.69
C SER A 31 -0.77 -8.80 2.06
N SER A 32 -1.26 -10.03 2.22
CA SER A 32 -1.72 -10.54 3.51
C SER A 32 -0.57 -10.63 4.51
N LEU A 33 0.58 -11.15 4.09
CA LEU A 33 1.76 -11.21 4.95
C LEU A 33 2.20 -9.80 5.35
N PHE A 34 2.21 -8.85 4.40
CA PHE A 34 2.54 -7.46 4.68
C PHE A 34 1.63 -6.87 5.77
N GLY A 35 0.30 -7.06 5.67
CA GLY A 35 -0.64 -6.65 6.71
C GLY A 35 -0.41 -7.34 8.05
N PHE A 36 -0.15 -8.63 8.05
CA PHE A 36 0.08 -9.39 9.28
C PHE A 36 1.38 -9.01 10.01
N LEU A 37 2.41 -8.58 9.31
CA LEU A 37 3.63 -8.06 9.93
C LEU A 37 3.39 -6.79 10.76
N HIS A 38 2.28 -6.08 10.52
CA HIS A 38 1.89 -4.88 11.27
C HIS A 38 1.00 -5.16 12.49
N LEU A 39 0.66 -6.43 12.77
CA LEU A 39 -0.17 -6.80 13.93
C LEU A 39 0.47 -6.46 15.29
N GLY A 40 1.79 -6.30 15.34
CA GLY A 40 2.52 -5.89 16.53
C GLY A 40 2.55 -4.37 16.77
N ASN A 41 2.01 -3.57 15.88
CA ASN A 41 2.08 -2.11 15.97
C ASN A 41 1.06 -1.55 16.97
N SER A 42 1.32 -0.34 17.48
CA SER A 42 0.42 0.34 18.42
C SER A 42 -0.89 0.74 17.77
N GLY A 43 -2.00 0.62 18.48
CA GLY A 43 -3.31 1.04 18.01
C GLY A 43 -3.88 0.22 16.85
N VAL A 44 -3.37 -0.99 16.61
CA VAL A 44 -3.85 -1.86 15.53
C VAL A 44 -5.33 -2.21 15.71
N THR A 45 -6.09 -2.11 14.63
CA THR A 45 -7.51 -2.48 14.54
C THR A 45 -7.72 -3.39 13.32
N PHE A 46 -8.89 -4.04 13.24
CA PHE A 46 -9.24 -4.80 12.04
C PHE A 46 -9.17 -3.94 10.78
N LEU A 47 -9.66 -2.69 10.87
CA LEU A 47 -9.68 -1.77 9.73
C LEU A 47 -8.26 -1.35 9.31
N SER A 48 -7.35 -1.12 10.27
CA SER A 48 -5.97 -0.80 9.96
C SER A 48 -5.24 -1.95 9.25
N VAL A 49 -5.42 -3.19 9.72
CA VAL A 49 -4.83 -4.37 9.06
C VAL A 49 -5.41 -4.55 7.65
N LEU A 50 -6.72 -4.38 7.49
CA LEU A 50 -7.36 -4.43 6.17
C LEU A 50 -6.77 -3.38 5.22
N ASN A 51 -6.57 -2.15 5.68
CA ASN A 51 -6.01 -1.07 4.87
C ASN A 51 -4.54 -1.34 4.49
N ILE A 52 -3.73 -1.87 5.39
CA ILE A 52 -2.35 -2.28 5.07
C ILE A 52 -2.33 -3.43 4.03
N ILE A 53 -3.27 -4.38 4.11
CA ILE A 53 -3.42 -5.42 3.09
C ILE A 53 -3.83 -4.80 1.74
N LEU A 54 -4.78 -3.85 1.73
CA LEU A 54 -5.21 -3.17 0.51
C LEU A 54 -4.08 -2.32 -0.10
N ASP A 55 -3.30 -1.62 0.72
CA ASP A 55 -2.09 -0.94 0.24
C ASP A 55 -1.10 -1.95 -0.37
N GLY A 56 -0.96 -3.11 0.28
CA GLY A 56 -0.22 -4.24 -0.25
C GLY A 56 -0.67 -4.69 -1.65
N VAL A 57 -1.96 -4.76 -1.87
CA VAL A 57 -2.55 -5.07 -3.19
C VAL A 57 -2.25 -3.97 -4.19
N LEU A 58 -2.44 -2.71 -3.82
CA LEU A 58 -2.16 -1.55 -4.67
C LEU A 58 -0.68 -1.53 -5.10
N ALA A 59 0.24 -1.69 -4.15
CA ALA A 59 1.67 -1.75 -4.39
C ALA A 59 2.05 -2.92 -5.32
N GLY A 60 1.43 -4.10 -5.12
CA GLY A 60 1.60 -5.26 -5.99
C GLY A 60 1.15 -5.00 -7.43
N LEU A 61 -0.02 -4.38 -7.63
CA LEU A 61 -0.50 -4.00 -8.96
C LEU A 61 0.38 -2.95 -9.62
N LEU A 62 0.80 -1.92 -8.88
CA LEU A 62 1.74 -0.91 -9.38
C LEU A 62 3.06 -1.56 -9.84
N PHE A 63 3.62 -2.44 -9.02
CA PHE A 63 4.85 -3.17 -9.35
C PHE A 63 4.71 -3.96 -10.66
N ILE A 64 3.62 -4.72 -10.79
CA ILE A 64 3.37 -5.58 -11.96
C ILE A 64 3.17 -4.75 -13.23
N TYR A 65 2.28 -3.76 -13.19
CA TYR A 65 1.93 -2.99 -14.39
C TYR A 65 3.01 -2.00 -14.82
N THR A 66 3.92 -1.61 -13.93
CA THR A 66 5.00 -0.65 -14.26
C THR A 66 6.36 -1.32 -14.43
N ASP A 67 6.50 -2.58 -13.98
CA ASP A 67 7.78 -3.30 -13.92
C ASP A 67 8.87 -2.50 -13.17
N SER A 68 8.45 -1.75 -12.15
CA SER A 68 9.33 -0.83 -11.43
C SER A 68 9.17 -0.92 -9.93
N ILE A 69 10.18 -1.46 -9.26
CA ILE A 69 10.26 -1.42 -7.80
C ILE A 69 10.43 0.01 -7.27
N TRP A 70 11.10 0.87 -8.03
CA TRP A 70 11.36 2.25 -7.63
C TRP A 70 10.10 3.09 -7.50
N LEU A 71 9.09 2.84 -8.35
CA LEU A 71 7.80 3.53 -8.23
C LEU A 71 7.10 3.16 -6.92
N VAL A 72 7.11 1.89 -6.57
CA VAL A 72 6.47 1.40 -5.34
C VAL A 72 7.21 1.90 -4.09
N VAL A 73 8.55 1.85 -4.12
CA VAL A 73 9.38 2.42 -3.04
C VAL A 73 9.12 3.91 -2.88
N ALA A 74 9.02 4.66 -3.99
CA ALA A 74 8.71 6.08 -3.95
C ALA A 74 7.30 6.36 -3.41
N GLN A 75 6.30 5.58 -3.82
CA GLN A 75 4.92 5.71 -3.34
C GLN A 75 4.87 5.49 -1.82
N HIS A 76 5.40 4.35 -1.34
CA HIS A 76 5.42 4.01 0.09
C HIS A 76 6.22 5.04 0.91
N GLY A 77 7.44 5.37 0.48
CA GLY A 77 8.28 6.33 1.16
C GLY A 77 7.66 7.74 1.21
N THR A 78 7.02 8.18 0.12
CA THR A 78 6.33 9.48 0.07
C THR A 78 5.12 9.48 1.01
N TRP A 79 4.34 8.39 1.04
CA TRP A 79 3.22 8.24 1.97
C TRP A 79 3.69 8.40 3.42
N ASN A 80 4.67 7.62 3.84
CA ASN A 80 5.21 7.65 5.21
C ASN A 80 5.78 9.03 5.55
N TYR A 81 6.53 9.65 4.62
CA TYR A 81 7.10 10.98 4.82
C TYR A 81 6.03 12.06 4.97
N VAL A 82 5.05 12.08 4.08
CA VAL A 82 3.97 13.08 4.12
C VAL A 82 3.13 12.90 5.38
N GLN A 83 2.72 11.69 5.70
CA GLN A 83 1.88 11.43 6.87
C GLN A 83 2.65 11.70 8.17
N GLY A 84 3.86 11.17 8.33
CA GLY A 84 4.64 11.27 9.56
C GLY A 84 5.42 12.57 9.66
N ASN A 85 6.34 12.82 8.75
CA ASN A 85 7.30 13.91 8.88
C ASN A 85 6.76 15.27 8.42
N LEU A 86 5.87 15.32 7.43
CA LEU A 86 5.26 16.56 7.01
C LEU A 86 4.07 16.94 7.92
N LEU A 87 3.12 16.04 8.12
CA LEU A 87 1.86 16.32 8.81
C LEU A 87 1.89 15.98 10.31
N GLY A 88 2.80 15.14 10.77
CA GLY A 88 2.94 14.78 12.19
C GLY A 88 1.93 13.75 12.69
N PHE A 89 1.28 13.00 11.80
CA PHE A 89 0.41 11.89 12.17
C PHE A 89 1.19 10.62 12.47
N GLN A 90 0.58 9.71 13.22
CA GLN A 90 1.09 8.36 13.35
C GLN A 90 1.09 7.66 12.00
N VAL A 91 2.13 6.90 11.71
CA VAL A 91 2.27 6.06 10.52
C VAL A 91 2.28 4.61 10.98
N SER A 92 1.28 3.86 10.62
CA SER A 92 1.10 2.45 11.05
C SER A 92 1.28 2.25 12.56
N GLY A 93 0.77 3.18 13.37
CA GLY A 93 0.88 3.14 14.83
C GLY A 93 2.26 3.54 15.39
N THR A 94 3.15 4.10 14.57
CA THR A 94 4.44 4.65 14.98
C THR A 94 4.49 6.15 14.75
N GLY A 95 5.06 6.91 15.70
CA GLY A 95 5.27 8.35 15.58
C GLY A 95 6.56 8.67 14.83
N ALA A 96 6.60 9.80 14.13
CA ALA A 96 7.84 10.38 13.64
C ALA A 96 8.55 11.15 14.79
N ASP A 97 9.89 11.08 14.83
CA ASP A 97 10.68 11.80 15.84
C ASP A 97 10.57 13.32 15.68
N ALA A 98 10.30 13.79 14.47
CA ALA A 98 10.11 15.20 14.13
C ALA A 98 9.16 15.36 12.94
N SER A 99 8.36 16.42 12.98
CA SER A 99 7.47 16.79 11.89
C SER A 99 7.50 18.30 11.63
N ILE A 100 7.20 18.70 10.38
CA ILE A 100 7.13 20.12 9.99
C ILE A 100 5.85 20.76 10.55
N PHE A 101 4.74 20.07 10.44
CA PHE A 101 3.46 20.45 11.03
C PHE A 101 3.10 19.50 12.15
N SER A 102 2.31 19.97 13.11
CA SER A 102 1.75 19.14 14.18
C SER A 102 0.24 19.19 14.08
N PHE A 103 -0.32 18.25 13.33
CA PHE A 103 -1.76 18.07 13.30
C PHE A 103 -2.18 17.02 14.31
N THR A 104 -3.25 17.33 15.04
CA THR A 104 -3.94 16.36 15.90
C THR A 104 -5.21 15.90 15.22
N MET A 105 -5.47 14.61 15.25
CA MET A 105 -6.77 14.10 14.82
C MET A 105 -7.87 14.71 15.69
N GLY A 106 -8.94 15.18 15.03
CA GLY A 106 -10.12 15.70 15.72
C GLY A 106 -10.79 14.64 16.59
N SER A 107 -11.63 15.10 17.53
CA SER A 107 -12.48 14.20 18.31
C SER A 107 -13.51 13.53 17.40
N GLY A 108 -13.43 12.22 17.26
CA GLY A 108 -14.34 11.43 16.43
C GLY A 108 -14.16 9.93 16.69
N PRO A 109 -15.04 9.10 16.15
CA PRO A 109 -14.91 7.66 16.29
C PRO A 109 -13.65 7.15 15.59
N GLU A 110 -12.96 6.16 16.17
CA GLU A 110 -11.69 5.64 15.68
C GLU A 110 -11.76 5.13 14.23
N TRP A 111 -12.87 4.52 13.85
CA TRP A 111 -13.06 4.05 12.47
C TRP A 111 -13.03 5.19 11.41
N LEU A 112 -13.29 6.43 11.83
CA LEU A 112 -13.24 7.61 10.96
C LEU A 112 -11.89 8.33 11.04
N THR A 113 -11.33 8.49 12.25
CA THR A 113 -10.08 9.22 12.49
C THR A 113 -8.84 8.35 12.30
N GLY A 114 -8.96 7.02 12.41
CA GLY A 114 -7.86 6.07 12.43
C GLY A 114 -7.25 5.85 13.81
N GLY A 115 -7.70 6.61 14.82
CA GLY A 115 -7.27 6.43 16.23
C GLY A 115 -5.77 6.51 16.42
N ALA A 116 -5.24 5.66 17.28
CA ALA A 116 -3.81 5.60 17.60
C ALA A 116 -2.95 5.00 16.47
N PHE A 117 -3.55 4.34 15.48
CA PHE A 117 -2.82 3.80 14.34
C PHE A 117 -2.47 4.89 13.30
N GLY A 118 -3.22 5.98 13.31
CA GLY A 118 -3.10 7.06 12.34
C GLY A 118 -4.12 6.96 11.21
N ALA A 119 -4.03 7.84 10.22
CA ALA A 119 -4.97 7.95 9.11
C ALA A 119 -5.21 6.62 8.37
N GLU A 120 -4.21 5.76 8.34
CA GLU A 120 -4.27 4.42 7.75
C GLU A 120 -5.31 3.49 8.41
N GLY A 121 -5.69 3.76 9.68
CA GLY A 121 -6.74 3.04 10.39
C GLY A 121 -8.17 3.49 10.06
N SER A 122 -8.37 4.41 9.10
CA SER A 122 -9.68 5.02 8.83
C SER A 122 -10.41 4.36 7.66
N ILE A 123 -11.75 4.47 7.67
CA ILE A 123 -12.61 4.07 6.54
C ILE A 123 -12.35 4.95 5.30
N ILE A 124 -11.91 6.19 5.50
CA ILE A 124 -11.56 7.09 4.40
C ILE A 124 -10.39 6.50 3.62
N THR A 125 -9.36 6.01 4.30
CA THR A 125 -8.23 5.32 3.69
C THR A 125 -8.68 4.06 2.94
N THR A 126 -9.61 3.29 3.50
CA THR A 126 -10.20 2.12 2.80
C THR A 126 -10.79 2.53 1.45
N LEU A 127 -11.61 3.58 1.43
CA LEU A 127 -12.27 4.05 0.20
C LEU A 127 -11.26 4.56 -0.83
N VAL A 128 -10.25 5.31 -0.38
CA VAL A 128 -9.17 5.81 -1.25
C VAL A 128 -8.37 4.65 -1.84
N LEU A 129 -8.00 3.66 -1.03
CA LEU A 129 -7.25 2.48 -1.50
C LEU A 129 -8.06 1.65 -2.51
N LEU A 130 -9.34 1.38 -2.23
CA LEU A 130 -10.21 0.66 -3.15
C LEU A 130 -10.36 1.40 -4.49
N LEU A 131 -10.56 2.72 -4.45
CA LEU A 131 -10.63 3.53 -5.68
C LEU A 131 -9.30 3.47 -6.44
N SER A 132 -8.17 3.61 -5.75
CA SER A 132 -6.83 3.55 -6.34
C SER A 132 -6.55 2.19 -6.98
N ILE A 133 -6.92 1.10 -6.32
CA ILE A 133 -6.80 -0.27 -6.84
C ILE A 133 -7.59 -0.40 -8.14
N VAL A 134 -8.84 0.06 -8.16
CA VAL A 134 -9.69 0.01 -9.37
C VAL A 134 -9.08 0.82 -10.52
N ILE A 135 -8.58 2.02 -10.22
CA ILE A 135 -7.94 2.89 -11.23
C ILE A 135 -6.69 2.22 -11.80
N VAL A 136 -5.78 1.76 -10.93
CA VAL A 136 -4.52 1.12 -11.36
C VAL A 136 -4.79 -0.15 -12.15
N TYR A 137 -5.71 -0.98 -11.70
CA TYR A 137 -6.11 -2.19 -12.42
C TYR A 137 -6.64 -1.88 -13.82
N ARG A 138 -7.56 -0.91 -13.94
CA ARG A 138 -8.14 -0.51 -15.23
C ARG A 138 -7.12 0.10 -16.19
N LEU A 139 -6.19 0.89 -15.66
CA LEU A 139 -5.11 1.47 -16.47
C LEU A 139 -4.12 0.40 -16.94
N GLY A 140 -3.77 -0.55 -16.07
CA GLY A 140 -2.92 -1.69 -16.40
C GLY A 140 -3.52 -2.55 -17.52
N GLU A 141 -4.78 -2.97 -17.38
CA GLU A 141 -5.51 -3.73 -18.39
C GLU A 141 -5.56 -3.03 -19.77
N ARG A 142 -5.75 -1.69 -19.77
CA ARG A 142 -5.74 -0.92 -21.01
C ARG A 142 -4.36 -0.93 -21.69
N ARG A 143 -3.30 -0.78 -20.89
CA ARG A 143 -1.93 -0.83 -21.39
C ARG A 143 -1.59 -2.17 -22.03
N GLU A 144 -1.93 -3.26 -21.37
CA GLU A 144 -1.68 -4.61 -21.89
C GLU A 144 -2.42 -4.87 -23.21
N ARG A 145 -3.68 -4.44 -23.34
CA ARG A 145 -4.44 -4.56 -24.60
C ARG A 145 -3.77 -3.81 -25.75
N VAL A 146 -3.38 -2.57 -25.52
CA VAL A 146 -2.73 -1.74 -26.56
C VAL A 146 -1.42 -2.38 -27.01
N VAL A 147 -0.60 -2.89 -26.09
CA VAL A 147 0.65 -3.58 -26.41
C VAL A 147 0.38 -4.85 -27.24
N THR A 148 -0.61 -5.64 -26.84
CA THR A 148 -0.98 -6.87 -27.55
C THR A 148 -1.47 -6.59 -28.99
N GLU A 149 -2.29 -5.57 -29.16
CA GLU A 149 -2.79 -5.16 -30.50
C GLU A 149 -1.67 -4.68 -31.42
N GLN A 150 -0.69 -3.95 -30.88
CA GLN A 150 0.47 -3.49 -31.66
C GLN A 150 1.38 -4.64 -32.10
N VAL A 151 1.61 -5.62 -31.24
CA VAL A 151 2.43 -6.80 -31.55
C VAL A 151 1.71 -7.75 -32.51
N GLY A 152 0.39 -7.85 -32.44
CA GLY A 152 -0.40 -8.72 -33.31
C GLY A 152 -0.62 -8.20 -34.74
N ASN A 153 -0.38 -6.90 -35.00
CA ASN A 153 -0.57 -6.25 -36.29
C ASN A 153 0.76 -5.97 -37.04
N GLY A 154 1.90 -6.38 -36.51
CA GLY A 154 3.23 -6.24 -37.12
C GLY A 154 3.79 -7.58 -37.56
#